data_27b6976225d8f69af845f137d50a3cec
#
_entry.id   27b6976225d8f69af845f137d50a3cec
#
_cell.length_a   1.000
_cell.length_b   1.000
_cell.length_c   1.000
_cell.angle_alpha   90.00
_cell.angle_beta   90.00
_cell.angle_gamma   90.00
#
_symmetry.space_group_name_H-M   'P 1'
#
loop_
_entity.id
_entity.type
_entity.pdbx_description
1 polymer ?
#
loop_
_entity_poly.entity_id
_entity_poly.type
_entity_poly.pdbx_seq_one_letter_code
_entity_poly.pdbx_strand_id
1 'polypeptide(L)'
;KPLYSTNNDKLSFKPPHNLTDLYNKFNDLTNSINEESDDHVNCRYYNIDEIKDLSKGIDDKSLSLFHLNISSLNKHIDNLENLLTSSNIDFDIIGISETRISDSYYASKLNLNNYSLEQCPTASNAGGTGLYIKNSRPYIPRNDLNILKTNQLESVFIEIINPKKSNIIIGCIYRHPGMDLNEFNEEFLNVVLQKLLKENKSVFLMGDFNVDLLKYDKHHLTNEFLDSLSSNLFLPAILIPTRIVDSSKTLIDNIFFNHISHEIVSGNICASISDHLPQFCIIPNIFANPPSPKSNVYERDWAKFKNEEFILDFFATDWTATLNLDYKNIDYSLDRFLKIFNILLDKHAPFKKSPQT
;
A
#
# COMPACT_ATOMS: atom_id res chain seq x y z
N LYS A 1 12.72 -23.99 20.09
CA LYS A 1 11.41 -24.70 20.01
C LYS A 1 10.57 -23.88 19.04
N PRO A 2 9.91 -24.48 18.04
CA PRO A 2 9.03 -23.71 17.17
C PRO A 2 7.90 -23.12 18.01
N LEU A 3 7.67 -21.81 17.90
CA LEU A 3 6.66 -21.06 18.63
C LEU A 3 5.21 -21.39 18.17
N TYR A 4 5.07 -22.14 17.09
CA TYR A 4 3.77 -22.55 16.56
C TYR A 4 3.71 -24.08 16.51
N SER A 5 2.83 -24.66 17.32
CA SER A 5 2.50 -26.08 17.20
C SER A 5 1.74 -26.29 15.89
N THR A 6 2.01 -27.38 15.20
CA THR A 6 1.35 -27.82 13.96
C THR A 6 -0.11 -28.22 14.13
N ASN A 7 -0.78 -27.76 15.17
CA ASN A 7 -2.21 -27.98 15.34
C ASN A 7 -2.98 -26.94 14.53
N ASN A 8 -3.91 -27.41 13.74
CA ASN A 8 -4.83 -26.72 12.83
C ASN A 8 -5.74 -25.63 13.45
N ASP A 9 -5.32 -24.99 14.53
CA ASP A 9 -6.00 -23.81 15.05
C ASP A 9 -5.68 -22.64 14.10
N LYS A 10 -6.61 -22.40 13.18
CA LYS A 10 -6.60 -21.23 12.30
C LYS A 10 -6.39 -20.00 13.17
N LEU A 11 -5.25 -19.33 13.03
CA LEU A 11 -5.06 -17.98 13.55
C LEU A 11 -6.17 -17.11 12.93
N SER A 12 -7.26 -16.92 13.66
CA SER A 12 -8.33 -16.03 13.26
C SER A 12 -8.17 -14.70 14.00
N PHE A 13 -7.92 -13.66 13.29
CA PHE A 13 -7.94 -12.29 13.80
C PHE A 13 -8.91 -11.51 12.92
N LYS A 14 -9.90 -10.85 13.54
CA LYS A 14 -10.71 -9.86 12.83
C LYS A 14 -9.97 -8.53 12.91
N PRO A 15 -9.68 -7.87 11.78
CA PRO A 15 -9.15 -6.52 11.79
C PRO A 15 -10.03 -5.61 12.67
N PRO A 16 -9.46 -4.62 13.35
CA PRO A 16 -10.27 -3.58 14.01
C PRO A 16 -11.23 -2.98 12.97
N HIS A 17 -12.51 -2.85 13.32
CA HIS A 17 -13.56 -2.31 12.43
C HIS A 17 -13.11 -1.06 11.68
N ASN A 18 -12.37 -0.25 12.29
CA ASN A 18 -11.96 1.07 11.83
C ASN A 18 -10.84 1.05 10.76
N LEU A 19 -9.91 0.06 10.76
CA LEU A 19 -8.95 -0.10 9.65
C LEU A 19 -9.65 -0.67 8.41
N THR A 20 -10.60 -1.56 8.62
CA THR A 20 -11.50 -2.05 7.58
C THR A 20 -12.39 -0.91 7.07
N ASP A 21 -12.93 -0.06 7.97
CA ASP A 21 -13.75 1.09 7.60
C ASP A 21 -12.96 2.17 6.84
N LEU A 22 -11.68 2.40 7.18
CA LEU A 22 -10.81 3.30 6.44
C LEU A 22 -10.62 2.81 5.00
N TYR A 23 -10.39 1.51 4.84
CA TYR A 23 -10.25 0.88 3.53
C TYR A 23 -11.57 0.89 2.75
N ASN A 24 -12.68 0.55 3.39
CA ASN A 24 -14.00 0.56 2.77
C ASN A 24 -14.40 1.97 2.33
N LYS A 25 -14.18 3.00 3.16
CA LYS A 25 -14.42 4.41 2.78
C LYS A 25 -13.61 4.85 1.57
N PHE A 26 -12.38 4.38 1.44
CA PHE A 26 -11.56 4.69 0.27
C PHE A 26 -12.06 3.95 -0.97
N ASN A 27 -12.43 2.68 -0.84
CA ASN A 27 -13.07 1.93 -1.92
C ASN A 27 -14.41 2.56 -2.33
N ASP A 28 -15.22 3.02 -1.39
CA ASP A 28 -16.49 3.71 -1.69
C ASP A 28 -16.25 5.02 -2.46
N LEU A 29 -15.20 5.78 -2.14
CA LEU A 29 -14.80 6.97 -2.90
C LEU A 29 -14.33 6.64 -4.33
N THR A 30 -13.77 5.45 -4.55
CA THR A 30 -13.31 4.99 -5.86
C THR A 30 -14.39 4.22 -6.62
N ASN A 31 -15.32 3.53 -5.93
CA ASN A 31 -16.41 2.73 -6.49
C ASN A 31 -17.63 3.55 -6.93
N SER A 32 -17.73 4.83 -6.55
CA SER A 32 -18.77 5.72 -7.11
C SER A 32 -18.74 5.82 -8.65
N ILE A 33 -17.82 5.12 -9.30
CA ILE A 33 -17.64 5.06 -10.76
C ILE A 33 -18.12 3.73 -11.36
N ASN A 34 -18.26 2.64 -10.58
CA ASN A 34 -18.75 1.34 -11.10
C ASN A 34 -19.57 0.60 -10.02
N GLU A 35 -20.81 0.29 -10.34
CA GLU A 35 -21.72 -0.49 -9.51
C GLU A 35 -21.25 -1.96 -9.39
N GLU A 36 -21.42 -2.50 -8.17
CA GLU A 36 -21.36 -3.92 -7.78
C GLU A 36 -19.99 -4.62 -7.76
N SER A 37 -19.31 -4.54 -6.60
CA SER A 37 -18.55 -5.68 -6.08
C SER A 37 -18.38 -5.56 -4.56
N ASP A 38 -18.66 -6.67 -3.86
CA ASP A 38 -18.36 -6.88 -2.43
C ASP A 38 -16.82 -7.06 -2.24
N ASP A 39 -16.03 -6.03 -2.59
CA ASP A 39 -14.58 -6.09 -2.60
C ASP A 39 -14.02 -5.80 -1.21
N HIS A 40 -13.92 -6.85 -0.41
CA HIS A 40 -13.17 -6.81 0.83
C HIS A 40 -11.68 -7.04 0.55
N VAL A 41 -10.81 -6.22 1.16
CA VAL A 41 -9.38 -6.56 1.23
C VAL A 41 -9.23 -7.95 1.79
N ASN A 42 -8.72 -8.85 0.99
CA ASN A 42 -8.51 -10.23 1.40
C ASN A 42 -7.17 -10.34 2.16
N CYS A 43 -7.11 -9.74 3.36
CA CYS A 43 -5.94 -9.79 4.24
C CYS A 43 -6.16 -10.83 5.35
N ARG A 44 -5.37 -11.91 5.34
CA ARG A 44 -5.45 -12.98 6.34
C ARG A 44 -4.09 -13.64 6.59
N TYR A 45 -4.05 -14.58 7.53
CA TYR A 45 -2.89 -15.45 7.71
C TYR A 45 -2.95 -16.61 6.72
N TYR A 46 -1.81 -16.91 6.11
CA TYR A 46 -1.66 -17.97 5.13
C TYR A 46 -0.63 -18.99 5.60
N ASN A 47 -0.93 -20.26 5.49
CA ASN A 47 0.06 -21.32 5.58
C ASN A 47 0.77 -21.51 4.21
N ILE A 48 1.83 -22.33 4.20
CA ILE A 48 2.64 -22.52 2.99
C ILE A 48 1.84 -23.16 1.83
N ASP A 49 0.92 -24.04 2.12
CA ASP A 49 0.13 -24.70 1.06
C ASP A 49 -0.86 -23.72 0.42
N GLU A 50 -1.47 -22.84 1.22
CA GLU A 50 -2.34 -21.76 0.72
C GLU A 50 -1.55 -20.75 -0.14
N ILE A 51 -0.29 -20.44 0.24
CA ILE A 51 0.60 -19.58 -0.58
C ILE A 51 0.95 -20.26 -1.90
N LYS A 52 1.25 -21.56 -1.90
CA LYS A 52 1.47 -22.33 -3.15
C LYS A 52 0.26 -22.31 -4.07
N ASP A 53 -0.94 -22.34 -3.50
CA ASP A 53 -2.15 -22.27 -4.31
C ASP A 53 -2.32 -20.89 -4.93
N LEU A 54 -2.01 -19.81 -4.21
CA LEU A 54 -1.99 -18.46 -4.74
C LEU A 54 -0.97 -18.29 -5.88
N SER A 55 0.18 -18.97 -5.81
CA SER A 55 1.23 -18.87 -6.84
C SER A 55 0.74 -19.24 -8.23
N LYS A 56 -0.27 -20.12 -8.34
CA LYS A 56 -0.85 -20.57 -9.61
C LYS A 56 -1.61 -19.45 -10.34
N GLY A 57 -2.03 -18.41 -9.63
CA GLY A 57 -2.76 -17.26 -10.19
C GLY A 57 -1.88 -16.06 -10.52
N ILE A 58 -0.60 -16.09 -10.16
CA ILE A 58 0.33 -14.98 -10.41
C ILE A 58 0.91 -15.10 -11.81
N ASP A 59 0.74 -14.07 -12.62
CA ASP A 59 1.27 -13.99 -13.99
C ASP A 59 2.27 -12.82 -14.13
N ASP A 60 2.90 -12.71 -15.30
CA ASP A 60 3.88 -11.64 -15.61
C ASP A 60 3.29 -10.22 -15.57
N LYS A 61 1.97 -10.09 -15.56
CA LYS A 61 1.26 -8.80 -15.48
C LYS A 61 1.05 -8.35 -14.05
N SER A 62 1.24 -9.24 -13.10
CA SER A 62 1.09 -8.99 -11.67
C SER A 62 2.40 -8.48 -11.09
N LEU A 63 2.31 -7.71 -10.00
CA LEU A 63 3.42 -7.34 -9.14
C LEU A 63 3.27 -8.07 -7.83
N SER A 64 4.29 -8.83 -7.43
CA SER A 64 4.32 -9.56 -6.18
C SER A 64 5.39 -8.99 -5.25
N LEU A 65 4.95 -8.55 -4.08
CA LEU A 65 5.77 -7.93 -3.04
C LEU A 65 5.83 -8.83 -1.81
N PHE A 66 6.98 -8.88 -1.19
CA PHE A 66 7.22 -9.56 0.08
C PHE A 66 7.99 -8.64 1.02
N HIS A 67 7.69 -8.64 2.30
CA HIS A 67 8.46 -7.95 3.33
C HIS A 67 8.68 -8.84 4.54
N LEU A 68 9.84 -8.70 5.18
CA LEU A 68 10.16 -9.34 6.45
C LEU A 68 11.17 -8.51 7.25
N ASN A 69 10.83 -8.20 8.51
CA ASN A 69 11.89 -7.88 9.49
C ASN A 69 12.59 -9.18 9.86
N ILE A 70 13.81 -9.35 9.34
CA ILE A 70 14.57 -10.63 9.42
C ILE A 70 15.41 -10.74 10.68
N SER A 71 15.56 -9.66 11.44
CA SER A 71 16.37 -9.62 12.67
C SER A 71 17.84 -10.09 12.53
N SER A 72 18.42 -10.01 11.38
CA SER A 72 19.76 -10.29 10.88
C SER A 72 19.73 -11.17 9.63
N LEU A 73 20.06 -10.57 8.50
CA LEU A 73 20.05 -11.28 7.22
C LEU A 73 21.10 -12.40 7.20
N ASN A 74 22.31 -12.13 7.71
CA ASN A 74 23.37 -13.14 7.76
C ASN A 74 23.01 -14.38 8.59
N LYS A 75 22.15 -14.21 9.59
CA LYS A 75 21.72 -15.33 10.46
C LYS A 75 20.60 -16.15 9.82
N HIS A 76 19.74 -15.51 9.03
CA HIS A 76 18.48 -16.10 8.60
C HIS A 76 18.31 -16.22 7.08
N ILE A 77 19.37 -15.96 6.29
CA ILE A 77 19.29 -16.02 4.82
C ILE A 77 18.85 -17.40 4.32
N ASP A 78 19.39 -18.48 4.90
CA ASP A 78 19.02 -19.85 4.51
C ASP A 78 17.55 -20.15 4.81
N ASN A 79 17.02 -19.61 5.93
CA ASN A 79 15.61 -19.76 6.28
C ASN A 79 14.70 -18.98 5.32
N LEU A 80 15.14 -17.79 4.89
CA LEU A 80 14.43 -17.00 3.88
C LEU A 80 14.41 -17.73 2.54
N GLU A 81 15.54 -18.25 2.06
CA GLU A 81 15.62 -19.04 0.81
C GLU A 81 14.71 -20.27 0.87
N ASN A 82 14.70 -20.98 1.98
CA ASN A 82 13.82 -22.13 2.20
C ASN A 82 12.34 -21.72 2.16
N LEU A 83 11.97 -20.59 2.76
CA LEU A 83 10.61 -20.08 2.72
C LEU A 83 10.20 -19.72 1.30
N LEU A 84 11.03 -18.95 0.58
CA LEU A 84 10.75 -18.53 -0.80
C LEU A 84 10.60 -19.74 -1.72
N THR A 85 11.50 -20.71 -1.62
CA THR A 85 11.41 -21.97 -2.39
C THR A 85 10.15 -22.75 -2.03
N SER A 86 9.80 -22.82 -0.75
CA SER A 86 8.62 -23.55 -0.27
C SER A 86 7.31 -22.88 -0.65
N SER A 87 7.28 -21.55 -0.77
CA SER A 87 6.10 -20.79 -1.19
C SER A 87 5.76 -20.97 -2.67
N ASN A 88 6.73 -21.37 -3.48
CA ASN A 88 6.63 -21.44 -4.95
C ASN A 88 6.22 -20.09 -5.59
N ILE A 89 6.45 -18.99 -4.88
CA ILE A 89 6.28 -17.64 -5.43
C ILE A 89 7.68 -17.04 -5.63
N ASP A 90 7.96 -16.71 -6.88
CA ASP A 90 9.16 -15.96 -7.26
C ASP A 90 8.82 -14.46 -7.20
N PHE A 91 8.79 -13.92 -5.99
CA PHE A 91 8.39 -12.54 -5.73
C PHE A 91 9.20 -11.55 -6.57
N ASP A 92 8.53 -10.54 -7.12
CA ASP A 92 9.22 -9.51 -7.92
C ASP A 92 10.15 -8.67 -7.06
N ILE A 93 9.69 -8.32 -5.85
CA ILE A 93 10.44 -7.51 -4.88
C ILE A 93 10.34 -8.13 -3.50
N ILE A 94 11.49 -8.25 -2.84
CA ILE A 94 11.60 -8.73 -1.45
C ILE A 94 12.24 -7.62 -0.62
N GLY A 95 11.45 -6.96 0.22
CA GLY A 95 11.90 -5.98 1.19
C GLY A 95 12.33 -6.63 2.50
N ILE A 96 13.47 -6.24 3.01
CA ILE A 96 14.03 -6.76 4.26
C ILE A 96 14.36 -5.60 5.17
N SER A 97 13.88 -5.63 6.40
CA SER A 97 14.31 -4.73 7.48
C SER A 97 15.10 -5.48 8.55
N GLU A 98 15.88 -4.75 9.36
CA GLU A 98 16.87 -5.29 10.30
C GLU A 98 17.87 -6.24 9.65
N THR A 99 18.42 -5.87 8.50
CA THR A 99 19.47 -6.67 7.83
C THR A 99 20.71 -6.86 8.71
N ARG A 100 21.01 -5.86 9.56
CA ARG A 100 22.21 -5.78 10.42
C ARG A 100 23.51 -5.90 9.63
N ILE A 101 23.52 -5.40 8.40
CA ILE A 101 24.68 -5.34 7.53
C ILE A 101 25.26 -3.94 7.61
N SER A 102 26.49 -3.82 8.10
CA SER A 102 27.23 -2.55 8.22
C SER A 102 28.12 -2.24 7.03
N ASP A 103 28.45 -3.24 6.21
CA ASP A 103 29.38 -3.13 5.09
C ASP A 103 28.76 -3.71 3.81
N SER A 104 28.83 -2.95 2.72
CA SER A 104 28.39 -3.37 1.39
C SER A 104 29.10 -4.63 0.87
N TYR A 105 30.34 -4.87 1.32
CA TYR A 105 31.09 -6.08 0.96
C TYR A 105 30.42 -7.36 1.49
N TYR A 106 29.87 -7.32 2.70
CA TYR A 106 29.14 -8.48 3.24
C TYR A 106 27.80 -8.70 2.53
N ALA A 107 27.16 -7.65 2.07
CA ALA A 107 25.91 -7.76 1.31
C ALA A 107 26.11 -8.56 0.01
N SER A 108 27.23 -8.38 -0.67
CA SER A 108 27.54 -9.14 -1.90
C SER A 108 27.64 -10.65 -1.70
N LYS A 109 27.82 -11.11 -0.46
CA LYS A 109 27.84 -12.54 -0.07
C LYS A 109 26.47 -13.09 0.29
N LEU A 110 25.48 -12.22 0.44
CA LEU A 110 24.11 -12.56 0.85
C LEU A 110 23.13 -12.42 -0.32
N ASN A 111 23.60 -12.75 -1.52
CA ASN A 111 22.78 -12.68 -2.72
C ASN A 111 21.80 -13.85 -2.78
N LEU A 112 20.54 -13.53 -3.04
CA LEU A 112 19.55 -14.51 -3.47
C LEU A 112 19.71 -14.79 -4.97
N ASN A 113 19.59 -16.05 -5.38
CA ASN A 113 19.64 -16.42 -6.80
C ASN A 113 18.54 -15.69 -7.56
N ASN A 114 18.86 -15.16 -8.76
CA ASN A 114 17.96 -14.39 -9.61
C ASN A 114 17.52 -13.03 -9.10
N TYR A 115 18.17 -12.50 -8.06
CA TYR A 115 17.89 -11.18 -7.50
C TYR A 115 19.12 -10.29 -7.48
N SER A 116 18.91 -9.00 -7.67
CA SER A 116 19.88 -7.94 -7.38
C SER A 116 19.51 -7.29 -6.06
N LEU A 117 20.49 -6.89 -5.25
CA LEU A 117 20.29 -6.29 -3.93
C LEU A 117 20.62 -4.80 -3.97
N GLU A 118 19.64 -3.96 -3.67
CA GLU A 118 19.83 -2.56 -3.26
C GLU A 118 19.68 -2.46 -1.75
N GLN A 119 20.55 -1.70 -1.07
CA GLN A 119 20.53 -1.64 0.38
C GLN A 119 20.87 -0.28 0.95
N CYS A 120 20.36 -0.02 2.14
CA CYS A 120 20.81 1.02 3.05
C CYS A 120 21.45 0.33 4.26
N PRO A 121 22.79 0.27 4.33
CA PRO A 121 23.47 -0.43 5.42
C PRO A 121 23.29 0.36 6.72
N THR A 122 23.34 -0.37 7.85
CA THR A 122 23.34 0.30 9.15
C THR A 122 24.73 0.71 9.59
N ALA A 123 24.82 1.82 10.32
CA ALA A 123 26.08 2.25 10.97
C ALA A 123 26.36 1.50 12.29
N SER A 124 25.45 0.65 12.74
CA SER A 124 25.53 -0.10 14.00
C SER A 124 25.16 -1.58 13.78
N ASN A 125 25.21 -2.38 14.84
CA ASN A 125 24.77 -3.78 14.79
C ASN A 125 23.24 -3.95 14.83
N ALA A 126 22.48 -2.87 14.68
CA ALA A 126 21.01 -2.85 14.67
C ALA A 126 20.52 -2.03 13.47
N GLY A 127 19.42 -2.44 12.85
CA GLY A 127 18.82 -1.77 11.70
C GLY A 127 19.33 -2.28 10.35
N GLY A 128 19.28 -1.39 9.35
CA GLY A 128 19.57 -1.70 7.95
C GLY A 128 18.35 -2.18 7.19
N THR A 129 18.21 -1.71 5.94
CA THR A 129 17.16 -2.13 5.02
C THR A 129 17.75 -2.59 3.68
N GLY A 130 17.00 -3.44 2.97
CA GLY A 130 17.37 -3.89 1.64
C GLY A 130 16.17 -4.26 0.80
N LEU A 131 16.34 -4.14 -0.50
CA LEU A 131 15.40 -4.61 -1.51
C LEU A 131 16.13 -5.61 -2.42
N TYR A 132 15.67 -6.85 -2.44
CA TYR A 132 16.00 -7.78 -3.50
C TYR A 132 15.03 -7.59 -4.65
N ILE A 133 15.56 -7.31 -5.82
CA ILE A 133 14.81 -7.05 -7.04
C ILE A 133 15.05 -8.21 -8.00
N LYS A 134 13.98 -8.86 -8.45
CA LYS A 134 14.06 -9.94 -9.44
C LYS A 134 14.74 -9.44 -10.71
N ASN A 135 15.76 -10.13 -11.20
CA ASN A 135 16.59 -9.72 -12.35
C ASN A 135 15.79 -9.49 -13.64
N SER A 136 14.60 -10.09 -13.75
CA SER A 136 13.69 -9.84 -14.89
C SER A 136 12.93 -8.53 -14.80
N ARG A 137 13.01 -7.79 -13.68
CA ARG A 137 12.35 -6.48 -13.47
C ARG A 137 13.40 -5.36 -13.57
N PRO A 138 13.52 -4.68 -14.71
CA PRO A 138 14.43 -3.55 -14.85
C PRO A 138 14.02 -2.40 -13.92
N TYR A 139 14.99 -1.79 -13.26
CA TYR A 139 14.74 -0.73 -12.28
C TYR A 139 15.83 0.34 -12.30
N ILE A 140 15.55 1.45 -11.62
CA ILE A 140 16.46 2.56 -11.38
C ILE A 140 16.52 2.79 -9.87
N PRO A 141 17.72 2.83 -9.24
CA PRO A 141 17.85 3.26 -7.83
C PRO A 141 17.38 4.71 -7.65
N ARG A 142 16.60 4.96 -6.59
CA ARG A 142 16.07 6.28 -6.25
C ARG A 142 16.79 6.85 -5.03
N ASN A 143 18.09 7.09 -5.20
CA ASN A 143 18.95 7.63 -4.13
C ASN A 143 18.51 9.00 -3.62
N ASP A 144 17.74 9.75 -4.41
CA ASP A 144 17.11 11.02 -4.04
C ASP A 144 16.00 10.89 -2.99
N LEU A 145 15.49 9.67 -2.78
CA LEU A 145 14.48 9.32 -1.77
C LEU A 145 15.07 8.56 -0.58
N ASN A 146 16.29 8.04 -0.70
CA ASN A 146 16.95 7.28 0.36
C ASN A 146 17.27 8.17 1.56
N ILE A 147 17.04 7.65 2.76
CA ILE A 147 17.43 8.31 4.01
C ILE A 147 18.20 7.33 4.87
N LEU A 148 19.30 7.84 5.44
CA LEU A 148 20.06 7.19 6.47
C LEU A 148 20.23 8.15 7.65
N LYS A 149 19.46 7.94 8.72
CA LYS A 149 19.59 8.64 10.00
C LYS A 149 19.99 7.60 11.03
N THR A 150 21.26 7.60 11.39
CA THR A 150 21.88 6.56 12.24
C THR A 150 21.06 6.24 13.49
N ASN A 151 20.74 4.97 13.71
CA ASN A 151 19.92 4.45 14.80
C ASN A 151 18.53 5.05 14.93
N GLN A 152 18.02 5.65 13.86
CA GLN A 152 16.67 6.24 13.84
C GLN A 152 15.88 5.76 12.64
N LEU A 153 16.43 5.89 11.42
CA LEU A 153 15.68 5.62 10.19
C LEU A 153 16.62 5.21 9.06
N GLU A 154 16.34 4.10 8.44
CA GLU A 154 16.94 3.68 7.19
C GLU A 154 15.87 3.45 6.13
N SER A 155 16.15 3.87 4.91
CA SER A 155 15.27 3.61 3.78
C SER A 155 16.03 3.40 2.49
N VAL A 156 15.50 2.55 1.63
CA VAL A 156 15.99 2.31 0.27
C VAL A 156 14.84 2.33 -0.69
N PHE A 157 15.02 3.04 -1.83
CA PHE A 157 13.99 3.20 -2.83
C PHE A 157 14.51 2.83 -4.21
N ILE A 158 13.62 2.22 -5.00
CA ILE A 158 13.82 1.92 -6.41
C ILE A 158 12.62 2.36 -7.23
N GLU A 159 12.81 2.48 -8.53
CA GLU A 159 11.76 2.72 -9.50
C GLU A 159 11.78 1.62 -10.56
N ILE A 160 10.75 0.75 -10.58
CA ILE A 160 10.59 -0.29 -11.59
C ILE A 160 10.17 0.35 -12.91
N ILE A 161 10.87 0.02 -13.98
CA ILE A 161 10.54 0.49 -15.33
C ILE A 161 9.34 -0.27 -15.84
N ASN A 162 8.27 0.44 -16.17
CA ASN A 162 7.07 -0.11 -16.80
C ASN A 162 6.92 0.45 -18.22
N PRO A 163 7.35 -0.28 -19.27
CA PRO A 163 7.31 0.23 -20.64
C PRO A 163 5.91 0.56 -21.17
N LYS A 164 4.87 0.08 -20.51
CA LYS A 164 3.48 0.18 -20.99
C LYS A 164 2.66 1.24 -20.24
N LYS A 165 3.12 1.65 -19.06
CA LYS A 165 2.45 2.62 -18.18
C LYS A 165 3.50 3.45 -17.44
N SER A 166 3.06 4.29 -16.49
CA SER A 166 3.98 4.95 -15.54
C SER A 166 4.81 3.92 -14.78
N ASN A 167 6.06 4.25 -14.52
CA ASN A 167 6.94 3.47 -13.65
C ASN A 167 6.34 3.35 -12.26
N ILE A 168 6.84 2.40 -11.48
CA ILE A 168 6.35 2.07 -10.15
C ILE A 168 7.48 2.33 -9.15
N ILE A 169 7.22 3.11 -8.10
CA ILE A 169 8.19 3.37 -7.04
C ILE A 169 7.95 2.40 -5.89
N ILE A 170 9.03 1.81 -5.39
CA ILE A 170 8.99 0.89 -4.24
C ILE A 170 10.03 1.35 -3.23
N GLY A 171 9.61 1.51 -1.98
CA GLY A 171 10.46 1.84 -0.85
C GLY A 171 10.43 0.76 0.21
N CYS A 172 11.58 0.47 0.82
CA CYS A 172 11.69 -0.30 2.05
C CYS A 172 12.19 0.62 3.16
N ILE A 173 11.46 0.67 4.27
CA ILE A 173 11.67 1.63 5.35
C ILE A 173 11.79 0.87 6.67
N TYR A 174 12.81 1.19 7.45
CA TYR A 174 12.94 0.74 8.82
C TYR A 174 13.05 1.94 9.76
N ARG A 175 12.03 2.16 10.59
CA ARG A 175 12.07 3.14 11.68
C ARG A 175 12.46 2.43 12.97
N HIS A 176 13.54 2.86 13.59
CA HIS A 176 13.93 2.31 14.88
C HIS A 176 12.89 2.63 15.96
N PRO A 177 12.63 1.71 16.90
CA PRO A 177 11.61 1.93 17.94
C PRO A 177 11.92 3.13 18.85
N GLY A 178 13.18 3.53 18.97
CA GLY A 178 13.63 4.68 19.76
C GLY A 178 13.52 6.03 19.06
N MET A 179 13.20 6.07 17.77
CA MET A 179 12.97 7.34 17.07
C MET A 179 11.64 7.95 17.52
N ASP A 180 11.65 9.25 17.79
CA ASP A 180 10.42 9.98 18.11
C ASP A 180 9.42 9.90 16.94
N LEU A 181 8.15 9.59 17.23
CA LEU A 181 7.15 9.36 16.21
C LEU A 181 6.66 10.65 15.58
N ASN A 182 6.62 11.76 16.33
CA ASN A 182 6.26 13.06 15.80
C ASN A 182 7.34 13.54 14.82
N GLU A 183 8.61 13.41 15.20
CA GLU A 183 9.74 13.71 14.30
C GLU A 183 9.67 12.87 13.02
N PHE A 184 9.35 11.58 13.13
CA PHE A 184 9.18 10.71 11.97
C PHE A 184 8.04 11.18 11.06
N ASN A 185 6.88 11.52 11.63
CA ASN A 185 5.72 11.96 10.85
C ASN A 185 5.98 13.29 10.13
N GLU A 186 6.56 14.26 10.83
CA GLU A 186 6.74 15.60 10.27
C GLU A 186 7.96 15.72 9.35
N GLU A 187 9.12 15.24 9.80
CA GLU A 187 10.39 15.49 9.11
C GLU A 187 10.65 14.47 7.99
N PHE A 188 10.15 13.24 8.12
CA PHE A 188 10.38 12.21 7.11
C PHE A 188 9.13 11.88 6.32
N LEU A 189 8.09 11.36 6.95
CA LEU A 189 6.94 10.78 6.26
C LEU A 189 6.26 11.82 5.36
N ASN A 190 5.90 12.96 5.91
CA ASN A 190 5.22 14.01 5.13
C ASN A 190 6.09 14.54 3.99
N VAL A 191 7.39 14.70 4.21
CA VAL A 191 8.33 15.19 3.18
C VAL A 191 8.44 14.18 2.02
N VAL A 192 8.56 12.89 2.33
CA VAL A 192 8.66 11.83 1.32
C VAL A 192 7.34 11.67 0.58
N LEU A 193 6.21 11.60 1.31
CA LEU A 193 4.89 11.47 0.70
C LEU A 193 4.59 12.60 -0.28
N GLN A 194 4.90 13.86 0.08
CA GLN A 194 4.73 15.00 -0.82
C GLN A 194 5.60 14.95 -2.08
N LYS A 195 6.84 14.42 -1.97
CA LYS A 195 7.69 14.19 -3.15
C LYS A 195 7.07 13.13 -4.07
N LEU A 196 6.65 12.01 -3.48
CA LEU A 196 6.06 10.88 -4.22
C LEU A 196 4.76 11.26 -4.92
N LEU A 197 3.92 12.06 -4.26
CA LEU A 197 2.64 12.51 -4.83
C LEU A 197 2.83 13.34 -6.11
N LYS A 198 3.87 14.18 -6.14
CA LYS A 198 4.18 15.02 -7.32
C LYS A 198 4.58 14.23 -8.56
N GLU A 199 5.04 12.99 -8.39
CA GLU A 199 5.45 12.14 -9.51
C GLU A 199 4.28 11.45 -10.22
N ASN A 200 3.10 11.43 -9.61
CA ASN A 200 1.88 10.80 -10.17
C ASN A 200 2.13 9.35 -10.64
N LYS A 201 2.81 8.58 -9.81
CA LYS A 201 3.15 7.17 -10.04
C LYS A 201 2.49 6.28 -9.00
N SER A 202 2.33 4.99 -9.32
CA SER A 202 2.02 3.98 -8.31
C SER A 202 3.21 3.81 -7.38
N VAL A 203 2.97 3.85 -6.08
CA VAL A 203 3.99 3.75 -5.04
C VAL A 203 3.62 2.68 -4.04
N PHE A 204 4.60 1.88 -3.63
CA PHE A 204 4.48 0.89 -2.55
C PHE A 204 5.57 1.15 -1.52
N LEU A 205 5.18 1.36 -0.27
CA LEU A 205 6.05 1.58 0.87
C LEU A 205 5.94 0.38 1.81
N MET A 206 6.93 -0.47 1.83
CA MET A 206 6.97 -1.62 2.73
C MET A 206 7.98 -1.40 3.85
N GLY A 207 7.82 -2.08 4.96
CA GLY A 207 8.79 -1.98 6.02
C GLY A 207 8.26 -2.26 7.41
N ASP A 208 9.16 -2.18 8.38
CA ASP A 208 8.85 -2.13 9.80
C ASP A 208 8.87 -0.66 10.25
N PHE A 209 7.70 -0.11 10.46
CA PHE A 209 7.52 1.28 10.87
C PHE A 209 7.59 1.45 12.39
N ASN A 210 7.57 0.36 13.16
CA ASN A 210 7.49 0.36 14.61
C ASN A 210 6.35 1.25 15.16
N VAL A 211 5.26 1.39 14.38
CA VAL A 211 4.02 2.08 14.74
C VAL A 211 2.91 1.05 14.83
N ASP A 212 2.41 0.79 16.03
CA ASP A 212 1.38 -0.22 16.23
C ASP A 212 0.01 0.29 15.78
N LEU A 213 -0.39 -0.08 14.56
CA LEU A 213 -1.65 0.36 13.95
C LEU A 213 -2.89 -0.14 14.71
N LEU A 214 -2.75 -1.15 15.58
CA LEU A 214 -3.86 -1.60 16.42
C LEU A 214 -4.23 -0.58 17.50
N LYS A 215 -3.38 0.45 17.72
CA LYS A 215 -3.59 1.50 18.72
C LYS A 215 -4.00 2.84 18.12
N TYR A 216 -4.35 2.89 16.83
CA TYR A 216 -4.61 4.17 16.18
C TYR A 216 -5.76 4.98 16.84
N ASP A 217 -6.77 4.32 17.39
CA ASP A 217 -7.89 4.94 18.10
C ASP A 217 -7.54 5.41 19.52
N LYS A 218 -6.37 5.01 20.07
CA LYS A 218 -5.93 5.27 21.44
C LYS A 218 -4.64 6.08 21.54
N HIS A 219 -3.87 6.14 20.46
CA HIS A 219 -2.56 6.79 20.44
C HIS A 219 -2.54 7.85 19.34
N HIS A 220 -2.57 9.13 19.75
CA HIS A 220 -2.69 10.29 18.87
C HIS A 220 -1.66 10.28 17.71
N LEU A 221 -0.36 10.04 18.01
CA LEU A 221 0.67 10.04 16.98
C LEU A 221 0.54 8.87 15.99
N THR A 222 -0.05 7.74 16.39
CA THR A 222 -0.38 6.64 15.48
C THR A 222 -1.53 7.05 14.55
N ASN A 223 -2.51 7.79 15.09
CA ASN A 223 -3.58 8.33 14.26
C ASN A 223 -3.03 9.34 13.25
N GLU A 224 -2.18 10.27 13.68
CA GLU A 224 -1.51 11.23 12.77
C GLU A 224 -0.67 10.54 11.69
N PHE A 225 0.01 9.45 12.03
CA PHE A 225 0.74 8.64 11.06
C PHE A 225 -0.20 8.09 9.97
N LEU A 226 -1.35 7.51 10.36
CA LEU A 226 -2.35 7.01 9.41
C LEU A 226 -3.04 8.15 8.64
N ASP A 227 -3.33 9.27 9.30
CA ASP A 227 -3.92 10.45 8.66
C ASP A 227 -2.98 11.04 7.59
N SER A 228 -1.68 11.08 7.88
CA SER A 228 -0.67 11.51 6.89
C SER A 228 -0.62 10.61 5.68
N LEU A 229 -0.69 9.29 5.87
CA LEU A 229 -0.72 8.31 4.78
C LEU A 229 -2.02 8.44 3.97
N SER A 230 -3.18 8.42 4.63
CA SER A 230 -4.49 8.46 3.96
C SER A 230 -4.75 9.78 3.23
N SER A 231 -4.31 10.91 3.80
CA SER A 231 -4.38 12.22 3.14
C SER A 231 -3.52 12.31 1.87
N ASN A 232 -2.52 11.44 1.75
CA ASN A 232 -1.70 11.27 0.56
C ASN A 232 -2.11 10.03 -0.27
N LEU A 233 -3.33 9.52 -0.07
CA LEU A 233 -3.93 8.40 -0.79
C LEU A 233 -3.23 7.05 -0.58
N PHE A 234 -2.47 6.89 0.51
CA PHE A 234 -1.85 5.60 0.85
C PHE A 234 -2.74 4.78 1.79
N LEU A 235 -2.94 3.53 1.44
CA LEU A 235 -3.68 2.54 2.21
C LEU A 235 -2.78 1.42 2.72
N PRO A 236 -3.04 0.86 3.90
CA PRO A 236 -2.35 -0.32 4.39
C PRO A 236 -2.86 -1.59 3.69
N ALA A 237 -1.96 -2.44 3.19
CA ALA A 237 -2.31 -3.77 2.69
C ALA A 237 -2.44 -4.79 3.83
N ILE A 238 -1.72 -4.61 4.92
CA ILE A 238 -1.74 -5.53 6.06
C ILE A 238 -2.59 -4.93 7.18
N LEU A 239 -3.64 -5.69 7.58
CA LEU A 239 -4.64 -5.27 8.54
C LEU A 239 -4.67 -6.15 9.81
N ILE A 240 -3.75 -7.10 9.91
CA ILE A 240 -3.68 -8.10 10.98
C ILE A 240 -2.29 -8.10 11.62
N PRO A 241 -2.14 -8.48 12.90
CA PRO A 241 -0.87 -8.47 13.61
C PRO A 241 0.27 -9.13 12.83
N THR A 242 1.41 -8.44 12.74
CA THR A 242 2.62 -8.93 12.08
C THR A 242 3.66 -9.45 13.07
N ARG A 243 3.58 -9.02 14.32
CA ARG A 243 4.45 -9.50 15.40
C ARG A 243 3.62 -10.04 16.54
N ILE A 244 3.86 -11.32 16.87
CA ILE A 244 3.13 -12.05 17.91
C ILE A 244 4.15 -12.68 18.85
N VAL A 245 4.24 -12.15 20.06
CA VAL A 245 5.18 -12.65 21.09
C VAL A 245 4.39 -12.86 22.37
N ASP A 246 4.37 -14.09 22.88
CA ASP A 246 3.59 -14.51 24.05
C ASP A 246 2.11 -14.04 23.97
N SER A 247 1.73 -13.11 24.85
CA SER A 247 0.39 -12.51 24.88
C SER A 247 0.27 -11.20 24.11
N SER A 248 1.38 -10.69 23.55
CA SER A 248 1.41 -9.41 22.82
C SER A 248 1.23 -9.62 21.34
N LYS A 249 0.33 -8.82 20.73
CA LYS A 249 0.09 -8.78 19.29
C LYS A 249 0.19 -7.33 18.83
N THR A 250 1.04 -7.06 17.84
CA THR A 250 1.22 -5.73 17.28
C THR A 250 1.20 -5.78 15.75
N LEU A 251 0.72 -4.71 15.14
CA LEU A 251 0.72 -4.49 13.68
C LEU A 251 1.69 -3.35 13.40
N ILE A 252 2.97 -3.67 13.26
CA ILE A 252 4.06 -2.69 13.13
C ILE A 252 4.77 -2.74 11.79
N ASP A 253 4.59 -3.83 11.04
CA ASP A 253 5.06 -3.98 9.66
C ASP A 253 3.88 -3.79 8.71
N ASN A 254 4.12 -3.17 7.56
CA ASN A 254 3.07 -2.99 6.55
C ASN A 254 3.63 -2.84 5.13
N ILE A 255 2.73 -2.91 4.16
CA ILE A 255 2.92 -2.53 2.78
C ILE A 255 1.84 -1.49 2.47
N PHE A 256 2.21 -0.19 2.50
CA PHE A 256 1.30 0.89 2.14
C PHE A 256 1.37 1.14 0.64
N PHE A 257 0.24 1.45 0.02
CA PHE A 257 0.17 1.68 -1.43
C PHE A 257 -0.83 2.77 -1.78
N ASN A 258 -0.57 3.49 -2.89
CA ASN A 258 -1.48 4.49 -3.47
C ASN A 258 -2.07 4.03 -4.82
N HIS A 259 -1.94 2.75 -5.15
CA HIS A 259 -2.43 2.17 -6.39
C HIS A 259 -3.90 1.75 -6.25
N ILE A 260 -4.76 2.22 -7.15
CA ILE A 260 -6.16 1.82 -7.19
C ILE A 260 -6.25 0.48 -7.92
N SER A 261 -6.56 -0.59 -7.18
CA SER A 261 -6.84 -1.92 -7.72
C SER A 261 -7.84 -2.63 -6.80
N HIS A 262 -8.86 -3.21 -7.37
CA HIS A 262 -9.94 -3.88 -6.63
C HIS A 262 -9.63 -5.35 -6.26
N GLU A 263 -8.48 -5.89 -6.72
CA GLU A 263 -8.17 -7.31 -6.60
C GLU A 263 -6.86 -7.58 -5.84
N ILE A 264 -6.47 -6.69 -4.91
CA ILE A 264 -5.25 -6.89 -4.14
C ILE A 264 -5.42 -8.04 -3.15
N VAL A 265 -4.50 -9.01 -3.23
CA VAL A 265 -4.41 -10.11 -2.25
C VAL A 265 -3.21 -9.84 -1.36
N SER A 266 -3.42 -9.83 -0.06
CA SER A 266 -2.36 -9.55 0.92
C SER A 266 -2.50 -10.41 2.17
N GLY A 267 -1.48 -10.44 2.99
CA GLY A 267 -1.54 -11.11 4.29
C GLY A 267 -0.18 -11.45 4.87
N ASN A 268 -0.21 -12.20 5.97
CA ASN A 268 0.97 -12.69 6.63
C ASN A 268 1.15 -14.18 6.37
N ILE A 269 2.40 -14.61 6.13
CA ILE A 269 2.76 -16.01 5.99
C ILE A 269 3.10 -16.57 7.38
N CYS A 270 2.47 -17.68 7.76
CA CYS A 270 2.76 -18.38 9.02
C CYS A 270 4.11 -19.10 8.93
N ALA A 271 5.20 -18.34 9.10
CA ALA A 271 6.57 -18.84 9.10
C ALA A 271 7.36 -18.21 10.25
N SER A 272 8.23 -19.02 10.89
CA SER A 272 9.01 -18.61 12.05
C SER A 272 10.47 -18.42 11.65
N ILE A 273 10.78 -17.29 11.00
CA ILE A 273 12.17 -16.88 10.68
C ILE A 273 12.70 -15.95 11.77
N SER A 274 11.90 -14.96 12.14
CA SER A 274 12.16 -14.04 13.25
C SER A 274 10.92 -14.01 14.18
N ASP A 275 10.83 -13.03 15.06
CA ASP A 275 9.62 -12.74 15.85
C ASP A 275 8.58 -11.93 15.08
N HIS A 276 8.89 -11.54 13.84
CA HIS A 276 7.93 -10.96 12.88
C HIS A 276 7.50 -12.02 11.87
N LEU A 277 6.22 -12.00 11.50
CA LEU A 277 5.70 -12.80 10.39
C LEU A 277 6.03 -12.11 9.06
N PRO A 278 6.40 -12.86 8.01
CA PRO A 278 6.52 -12.28 6.67
C PRO A 278 5.18 -11.76 6.15
N GLN A 279 5.19 -10.60 5.51
CA GLN A 279 4.04 -10.01 4.82
C GLN A 279 4.19 -10.17 3.32
N PHE A 280 3.06 -10.26 2.61
CA PHE A 280 3.07 -10.22 1.15
C PHE A 280 1.89 -9.41 0.61
N CYS A 281 2.05 -8.94 -0.63
CA CYS A 281 1.01 -8.25 -1.37
C CYS A 281 1.15 -8.60 -2.86
N ILE A 282 0.05 -9.02 -3.48
CA ILE A 282 -0.02 -9.36 -4.91
C ILE A 282 -1.00 -8.39 -5.56
N ILE A 283 -0.51 -7.65 -6.56
CA ILE A 283 -1.26 -6.65 -7.30
C ILE A 283 -1.44 -7.15 -8.73
N PRO A 284 -2.61 -7.68 -9.11
CA PRO A 284 -2.84 -8.19 -10.45
C PRO A 284 -2.89 -7.06 -11.47
N ASN A 285 -2.54 -7.38 -12.71
CA ASN A 285 -2.72 -6.53 -13.90
C ASN A 285 -1.99 -5.16 -13.87
N ILE A 286 -1.10 -4.89 -12.94
CA ILE A 286 -0.38 -3.62 -12.85
C ILE A 286 0.52 -3.38 -14.07
N PHE A 287 1.09 -4.44 -14.65
CA PHE A 287 1.88 -4.44 -15.89
C PHE A 287 1.05 -4.75 -17.14
N ALA A 288 -0.27 -4.96 -17.01
CA ALA A 288 -1.13 -5.17 -18.15
C ALA A 288 -1.16 -3.94 -19.06
N ASN A 289 -1.44 -4.15 -20.36
CA ASN A 289 -1.74 -3.01 -21.23
C ASN A 289 -2.95 -2.25 -20.65
N PRO A 290 -2.96 -0.92 -20.73
CA PRO A 290 -4.18 -0.18 -20.41
C PRO A 290 -5.32 -0.78 -21.24
N PRO A 291 -6.54 -0.91 -20.68
CA PRO A 291 -7.67 -1.38 -21.46
C PRO A 291 -7.78 -0.51 -22.71
N SER A 292 -7.97 -1.15 -23.87
CA SER A 292 -8.25 -0.40 -25.09
C SER A 292 -9.42 0.55 -24.81
N PRO A 293 -9.35 1.82 -25.20
CA PRO A 293 -10.42 2.76 -24.92
C PRO A 293 -11.75 2.16 -25.40
N LYS A 294 -12.69 1.97 -24.49
CA LYS A 294 -14.05 1.53 -24.84
C LYS A 294 -14.55 2.48 -25.91
N SER A 295 -15.11 1.97 -26.98
CA SER A 295 -15.48 2.67 -28.20
C SER A 295 -16.44 3.87 -28.04
N ASN A 296 -16.84 4.22 -26.84
CA ASN A 296 -17.68 5.36 -26.52
C ASN A 296 -17.32 5.96 -25.15
N VAL A 297 -16.21 6.71 -25.10
CA VAL A 297 -15.94 7.57 -23.95
C VAL A 297 -16.75 8.84 -24.10
N TYR A 298 -17.62 9.13 -23.13
CA TYR A 298 -18.34 10.37 -23.04
C TYR A 298 -17.64 11.28 -22.04
N GLU A 299 -17.37 12.50 -22.43
CA GLU A 299 -16.81 13.54 -21.56
C GLU A 299 -17.77 14.74 -21.51
N ARG A 300 -17.71 15.52 -20.43
CA ARG A 300 -18.50 16.75 -20.37
C ARG A 300 -17.96 17.80 -21.35
N ASP A 301 -18.85 18.47 -22.06
CA ASP A 301 -18.49 19.54 -22.99
C ASP A 301 -18.22 20.86 -22.25
N TRP A 302 -17.05 20.91 -21.60
CA TRP A 302 -16.60 22.10 -20.85
C TRP A 302 -16.41 23.34 -21.73
N ALA A 303 -16.29 23.18 -23.06
CA ALA A 303 -16.19 24.33 -23.98
C ALA A 303 -17.49 25.13 -24.04
N LYS A 304 -18.63 24.54 -23.69
CA LYS A 304 -19.93 25.22 -23.61
C LYS A 304 -20.25 25.76 -22.23
N PHE A 305 -19.43 25.42 -21.22
CA PHE A 305 -19.66 25.83 -19.85
C PHE A 305 -19.37 27.32 -19.67
N LYS A 306 -20.40 28.03 -19.23
CA LYS A 306 -20.32 29.46 -18.90
C LYS A 306 -20.52 29.65 -17.40
N ASN A 307 -19.46 30.05 -16.71
CA ASN A 307 -19.46 30.23 -15.26
C ASN A 307 -20.64 31.09 -14.76
N GLU A 308 -20.87 32.22 -15.42
CA GLU A 308 -21.89 33.17 -15.00
C GLU A 308 -23.31 32.58 -15.08
N GLU A 309 -23.63 31.89 -16.17
CA GLU A 309 -24.92 31.24 -16.35
C GLU A 309 -25.11 30.07 -15.35
N PHE A 310 -24.07 29.28 -15.12
CA PHE A 310 -24.12 28.21 -14.13
C PHE A 310 -24.33 28.75 -12.71
N ILE A 311 -23.61 29.80 -12.33
CA ILE A 311 -23.74 30.44 -11.02
C ILE A 311 -25.15 30.99 -10.81
N LEU A 312 -25.72 31.61 -11.81
CA LEU A 312 -27.11 32.12 -11.75
C LEU A 312 -28.11 30.98 -11.51
N ASP A 313 -28.03 29.90 -12.26
CA ASP A 313 -28.90 28.74 -12.08
C ASP A 313 -28.67 28.03 -10.73
N PHE A 314 -27.43 27.96 -10.30
CA PHE A 314 -27.05 27.37 -8.99
C PHE A 314 -27.71 28.16 -7.84
N PHE A 315 -27.63 29.50 -7.87
CA PHE A 315 -28.22 30.33 -6.84
C PHE A 315 -29.75 30.48 -6.99
N ALA A 316 -30.29 30.30 -8.20
CA ALA A 316 -31.72 30.27 -8.42
C ALA A 316 -32.38 28.97 -7.92
N THR A 317 -31.62 27.94 -7.66
CA THR A 317 -32.13 26.67 -7.14
C THR A 317 -32.49 26.83 -5.66
N ASP A 318 -33.75 26.48 -5.31
CA ASP A 318 -34.18 26.43 -3.91
C ASP A 318 -33.57 25.21 -3.18
N TRP A 319 -32.37 25.39 -2.71
CA TRP A 319 -31.63 24.34 -1.98
C TRP A 319 -32.33 23.96 -0.69
N THR A 320 -32.99 24.87 -0.01
CA THR A 320 -33.66 24.61 1.27
C THR A 320 -34.81 23.63 1.10
N ALA A 321 -35.70 23.88 0.13
CA ALA A 321 -36.79 22.99 -0.19
C ALA A 321 -36.32 21.67 -0.80
N THR A 322 -35.20 21.72 -1.54
CA THR A 322 -34.69 20.59 -2.31
C THR A 322 -33.93 19.61 -1.45
N LEU A 323 -33.08 20.08 -0.53
CA LEU A 323 -32.26 19.22 0.30
C LEU A 323 -33.07 18.57 1.44
N ASN A 324 -34.23 19.17 1.80
CA ASN A 324 -35.09 18.70 2.91
C ASN A 324 -34.18 18.30 4.10
N LEU A 325 -33.42 19.29 4.62
CA LEU A 325 -32.29 19.08 5.58
C LEU A 325 -32.79 18.32 6.81
N ASP A 326 -32.77 17.00 6.71
CA ASP A 326 -32.90 16.12 7.85
C ASP A 326 -31.49 15.91 8.43
N TYR A 327 -31.19 16.63 9.52
CA TYR A 327 -29.92 16.52 10.22
C TYR A 327 -29.62 15.10 10.75
N LYS A 328 -30.57 14.19 10.65
CA LYS A 328 -30.43 12.79 11.05
C LYS A 328 -29.94 11.88 9.93
N ASN A 329 -29.99 12.32 8.68
CA ASN A 329 -29.57 11.52 7.53
C ASN A 329 -28.78 12.37 6.53
N ILE A 330 -27.48 12.53 6.82
CA ILE A 330 -26.54 13.33 6.02
C ILE A 330 -26.38 12.72 4.62
N ASP A 331 -26.34 11.38 4.51
CA ASP A 331 -26.15 10.67 3.24
C ASP A 331 -27.32 10.95 2.29
N TYR A 332 -28.54 10.92 2.79
CA TYR A 332 -29.72 11.28 1.98
C TYR A 332 -29.68 12.73 1.47
N SER A 333 -29.23 13.65 2.32
CA SER A 333 -29.10 15.07 1.94
C SER A 333 -28.00 15.26 0.90
N LEU A 334 -26.88 14.53 1.02
CA LEU A 334 -25.79 14.53 0.05
C LEU A 334 -26.24 13.96 -1.30
N ASP A 335 -26.93 12.83 -1.32
CA ASP A 335 -27.46 12.23 -2.55
C ASP A 335 -28.39 13.19 -3.30
N ARG A 336 -29.26 13.86 -2.58
CA ARG A 336 -30.13 14.87 -3.19
C ARG A 336 -29.36 16.06 -3.76
N PHE A 337 -28.36 16.54 -3.00
CA PHE A 337 -27.46 17.59 -3.49
C PHE A 337 -26.79 17.17 -4.79
N LEU A 338 -26.11 16.01 -4.78
CA LEU A 338 -25.39 15.50 -5.95
C LEU A 338 -26.31 15.29 -7.15
N LYS A 339 -27.52 14.78 -6.94
CA LYS A 339 -28.51 14.61 -8.02
C LYS A 339 -28.84 15.92 -8.70
N ILE A 340 -29.12 16.98 -7.95
CA ILE A 340 -29.48 18.28 -8.49
C ILE A 340 -28.28 18.99 -9.08
N PHE A 341 -27.15 18.91 -8.41
CA PHE A 341 -25.89 19.45 -8.92
C PHE A 341 -25.52 18.80 -10.27
N ASN A 342 -25.71 17.50 -10.43
CA ASN A 342 -25.51 16.82 -11.70
C ASN A 342 -26.49 17.28 -12.77
N ILE A 343 -27.78 17.52 -12.43
CA ILE A 343 -28.74 18.07 -13.37
C ILE A 343 -28.30 19.45 -13.87
N LEU A 344 -27.80 20.31 -12.99
CA LEU A 344 -27.25 21.61 -13.37
C LEU A 344 -26.02 21.47 -14.25
N LEU A 345 -25.12 20.56 -13.91
CA LEU A 345 -23.95 20.25 -14.74
C LEU A 345 -24.34 19.71 -16.12
N ASP A 346 -25.35 18.86 -16.22
CA ASP A 346 -25.86 18.32 -17.50
C ASP A 346 -26.44 19.42 -18.38
N LYS A 347 -27.05 20.44 -17.78
CA LYS A 347 -27.55 21.61 -18.50
C LYS A 347 -26.43 22.46 -19.08
N HIS A 348 -25.36 22.73 -18.30
CA HIS A 348 -24.32 23.68 -18.66
C HIS A 348 -23.07 23.02 -19.29
N ALA A 349 -22.82 21.76 -19.00
CA ALA A 349 -21.74 20.94 -19.57
C ALA A 349 -22.28 19.55 -19.93
N PRO A 350 -23.15 19.43 -20.94
CA PRO A 350 -23.72 18.15 -21.35
C PRO A 350 -22.61 17.16 -21.77
N PHE A 351 -22.89 15.88 -21.64
CA PHE A 351 -21.96 14.87 -22.12
C PHE A 351 -21.90 14.87 -23.65
N LYS A 352 -20.69 14.86 -24.18
CA LYS A 352 -20.40 14.64 -25.61
C LYS A 352 -19.51 13.42 -25.79
N LYS A 353 -19.58 12.80 -26.94
CA LYS A 353 -18.67 11.73 -27.32
C LYS A 353 -17.26 12.32 -27.45
N SER A 354 -16.29 11.75 -26.69
CA SER A 354 -14.89 12.17 -26.80
C SER A 354 -14.36 11.84 -28.21
N PRO A 355 -13.60 12.75 -28.86
CA PRO A 355 -12.93 12.42 -30.09
C PRO A 355 -11.98 11.24 -29.83
N GLN A 356 -12.08 10.21 -30.63
CA GLN A 356 -11.10 9.12 -30.62
C GLN A 356 -9.78 9.69 -31.11
N THR A 357 -8.78 9.79 -30.22
CA THR A 357 -7.38 10.03 -30.56
C THR A 357 -6.69 8.72 -30.83
#